data_b5f9f181c085fddf882c0c4a19f2b6b6
#
_entry.id   b5f9f181c085fddf882c0c4a19f2b6b6
#
_cell.length_a   1.000
_cell.length_b   1.000
_cell.length_c   1.000
_cell.angle_alpha   90.00
_cell.angle_beta   90.00
_cell.angle_gamma   90.00
#
_symmetry.space_group_name_H-M   'P 1'
#
loop_
_entity.id
_entity.type
_entity.pdbx_description
1 polymer ?
#
loop_
_entity_poly.entity_id
_entity_poly.type
_entity_poly.pdbx_seq_one_letter_code
_entity_poly.pdbx_strand_id
1 'polypeptide(L)'
;LIGQYNVSNLLGVIAALRALGVPLVDAVAACRELQPVPGRMECLNTPGQPLVAIDYAHTPDALDKALSALRPVSDQRGGKLWCIFGCGGDRDAGKRPLMGAVACQGADGVVVTSDNPRSEDAGVIIQQILQGVPHTSAGSVRVEGDRAVAIASAVAQADARDVVLIAGKGHEDYQETAGVRRAFSDKAEAHRALQARGAVTWP
;
A
#
# COMPACT_ATOMS: atom_id res chain seq x y z
N LEU A 1 -2.86 -13.54 -6.41
CA LEU A 1 -2.14 -13.19 -5.16
C LEU A 1 -0.71 -12.81 -5.49
N ILE A 2 -0.22 -11.69 -4.94
CA ILE A 2 1.15 -11.16 -5.15
C ILE A 2 1.97 -11.36 -3.88
N GLY A 3 3.27 -11.64 -4.04
CA GLY A 3 4.26 -11.74 -2.97
C GLY A 3 4.57 -13.16 -2.51
N GLN A 4 5.86 -13.38 -2.22
CA GLN A 4 6.38 -14.70 -1.78
C GLN A 4 5.70 -15.21 -0.50
N TYR A 5 5.33 -14.29 0.41
CA TYR A 5 4.61 -14.66 1.64
C TYR A 5 3.22 -15.26 1.35
N ASN A 6 2.54 -14.83 0.27
CA ASN A 6 1.27 -15.42 -0.13
C ASN A 6 1.46 -16.82 -0.72
N VAL A 7 2.57 -17.07 -1.42
CA VAL A 7 2.95 -18.44 -1.86
C VAL A 7 3.14 -19.33 -0.64
N SER A 8 3.88 -18.88 0.36
CA SER A 8 4.08 -19.62 1.61
C SER A 8 2.77 -19.89 2.35
N ASN A 9 1.86 -18.91 2.41
CA ASN A 9 0.54 -19.07 3.02
C ASN A 9 -0.29 -20.12 2.25
N LEU A 10 -0.29 -20.09 0.91
CA LEU A 10 -0.99 -21.07 0.08
C LEU A 10 -0.44 -22.48 0.27
N LEU A 11 0.87 -22.63 0.33
CA LEU A 11 1.49 -23.94 0.60
C LEU A 11 1.06 -24.48 1.97
N GLY A 12 0.98 -23.61 2.99
CA GLY A 12 0.46 -23.98 4.32
C GLY A 12 -1.01 -24.43 4.27
N VAL A 13 -1.85 -23.70 3.53
CA VAL A 13 -3.27 -24.08 3.34
C VAL A 13 -3.39 -25.41 2.62
N ILE A 14 -2.65 -25.62 1.53
CA ILE A 14 -2.64 -26.89 0.79
C ILE A 14 -2.18 -28.04 1.70
N ALA A 15 -1.12 -27.83 2.50
CA ALA A 15 -0.64 -28.83 3.45
C ALA A 15 -1.71 -29.19 4.50
N ALA A 16 -2.40 -28.20 5.06
CA ALA A 16 -3.49 -28.42 6.00
C ALA A 16 -4.66 -29.19 5.36
N LEU A 17 -5.09 -28.82 4.16
CA LEU A 17 -6.12 -29.56 3.43
C LEU A 17 -5.72 -31.00 3.15
N ARG A 18 -4.45 -31.23 2.79
CA ARG A 18 -3.91 -32.56 2.60
C ARG A 18 -3.93 -33.40 3.87
N ALA A 19 -3.58 -32.80 5.02
CA ALA A 19 -3.66 -33.47 6.33
C ALA A 19 -5.10 -33.85 6.73
N LEU A 20 -6.09 -33.09 6.26
CA LEU A 20 -7.52 -33.37 6.42
C LEU A 20 -8.07 -34.37 5.39
N GLY A 21 -7.23 -34.96 4.52
CA GLY A 21 -7.61 -35.97 3.53
C GLY A 21 -8.11 -35.42 2.19
N VAL A 22 -8.09 -34.09 1.95
CA VAL A 22 -8.48 -33.53 0.67
C VAL A 22 -7.46 -33.91 -0.41
N PRO A 23 -7.86 -34.46 -1.57
CA PRO A 23 -6.94 -34.75 -2.67
C PRO A 23 -6.16 -33.51 -3.13
N LEU A 24 -4.89 -33.67 -3.53
CA LEU A 24 -4.05 -32.54 -3.95
C LEU A 24 -4.66 -31.77 -5.13
N VAL A 25 -5.25 -32.48 -6.08
CA VAL A 25 -5.88 -31.88 -7.26
C VAL A 25 -7.01 -30.93 -6.86
N ASP A 26 -7.82 -31.29 -5.86
CA ASP A 26 -8.95 -30.49 -5.39
C ASP A 26 -8.45 -29.29 -4.57
N ALA A 27 -7.43 -29.50 -3.71
CA ALA A 27 -6.80 -28.43 -2.96
C ALA A 27 -6.16 -27.37 -3.88
N VAL A 28 -5.49 -27.78 -4.96
CA VAL A 28 -4.91 -26.87 -5.96
C VAL A 28 -6.01 -26.19 -6.79
N ALA A 29 -7.07 -26.90 -7.15
CA ALA A 29 -8.21 -26.32 -7.86
C ALA A 29 -8.87 -25.21 -7.02
N ALA A 30 -9.11 -25.45 -5.73
CA ALA A 30 -9.67 -24.47 -4.81
C ALA A 30 -8.79 -23.20 -4.70
N CYS A 31 -7.45 -23.32 -4.79
CA CYS A 31 -6.57 -22.15 -4.76
C CYS A 31 -6.75 -21.20 -5.95
N ARG A 32 -7.29 -21.67 -7.09
CA ARG A 32 -7.57 -20.81 -8.26
C ARG A 32 -8.78 -19.91 -8.05
N GLU A 33 -9.70 -20.30 -7.17
CA GLU A 33 -10.92 -19.56 -6.84
C GLU A 33 -10.70 -18.53 -5.71
N LEU A 34 -9.50 -18.52 -5.09
CA LEU A 34 -9.23 -17.62 -3.98
C LEU A 34 -9.23 -16.16 -4.43
N GLN A 35 -10.03 -15.36 -3.74
CA GLN A 35 -10.02 -13.92 -3.86
C GLN A 35 -9.02 -13.30 -2.87
N PRO A 36 -8.39 -12.18 -3.21
CA PRO A 36 -7.59 -11.43 -2.25
C PRO A 36 -8.42 -11.03 -1.02
N VAL A 37 -7.83 -11.13 0.16
CA VAL A 37 -8.44 -10.57 1.37
C VAL A 37 -8.46 -9.05 1.22
N PRO A 38 -9.60 -8.37 1.46
CA PRO A 38 -9.69 -6.92 1.36
C PRO A 38 -8.56 -6.21 2.15
N GLY A 39 -7.88 -5.27 1.50
CA GLY A 39 -6.76 -4.52 2.11
C GLY A 39 -5.50 -5.33 2.41
N ARG A 40 -5.35 -6.53 1.84
CA ARG A 40 -4.15 -7.36 1.93
C ARG A 40 -3.59 -7.60 0.53
N MET A 41 -2.67 -6.74 0.11
CA MET A 41 -2.15 -6.70 -1.26
C MET A 41 -3.27 -6.77 -2.31
N GLU A 42 -4.34 -6.04 -2.03
CA GLU A 42 -5.50 -5.94 -2.91
C GLU A 42 -5.17 -5.04 -4.10
N CYS A 43 -5.25 -5.59 -5.32
CA CYS A 43 -4.80 -4.90 -6.52
C CYS A 43 -5.95 -4.39 -7.37
N LEU A 44 -5.90 -3.12 -7.74
CA LEU A 44 -6.74 -2.50 -8.74
C LEU A 44 -5.92 -2.42 -10.03
N ASN A 45 -6.28 -3.23 -11.01
CA ASN A 45 -5.57 -3.33 -12.29
C ASN A 45 -6.51 -2.97 -13.43
N THR A 46 -6.37 -1.76 -13.95
CA THR A 46 -7.12 -1.25 -15.10
C THR A 46 -6.19 -1.15 -16.30
N PRO A 47 -6.53 -1.70 -17.46
CA PRO A 47 -5.70 -1.60 -18.66
C PRO A 47 -5.35 -0.13 -19.00
N GLY A 48 -4.08 0.12 -19.34
CA GLY A 48 -3.59 1.46 -19.68
C GLY A 48 -3.39 2.39 -18.48
N GLN A 49 -3.50 1.89 -17.25
CA GLN A 49 -3.34 2.66 -16.03
C GLN A 49 -2.29 2.04 -15.09
N PRO A 50 -1.77 2.80 -14.10
CA PRO A 50 -0.89 2.23 -13.08
C PRO A 50 -1.61 1.13 -12.30
N LEU A 51 -0.86 0.13 -11.86
CA LEU A 51 -1.35 -0.86 -10.92
C LEU A 51 -1.37 -0.23 -9.52
N VAL A 52 -2.53 -0.20 -8.87
CA VAL A 52 -2.64 0.27 -7.48
C VAL A 52 -2.81 -0.93 -6.56
N ALA A 53 -1.94 -1.07 -5.57
CA ALA A 53 -1.99 -2.10 -4.54
C ALA A 53 -2.32 -1.47 -3.18
N ILE A 54 -3.27 -2.04 -2.46
CA ILE A 54 -3.71 -1.59 -1.14
C ILE A 54 -3.32 -2.65 -0.12
N ASP A 55 -2.59 -2.24 0.92
CA ASP A 55 -2.10 -3.16 1.94
C ASP A 55 -2.20 -2.57 3.35
N TYR A 56 -2.37 -3.46 4.33
CA TYR A 56 -2.41 -3.11 5.76
C TYR A 56 -1.02 -2.95 6.39
N ALA A 57 0.05 -2.90 5.61
CA ALA A 57 1.43 -2.76 6.08
C ALA A 57 1.61 -1.47 6.88
N HIS A 58 1.70 -1.58 8.20
CA HIS A 58 1.78 -0.47 9.16
C HIS A 58 2.95 -0.62 10.14
N THR A 59 3.89 -1.50 9.84
CA THR A 59 5.16 -1.70 10.55
C THR A 59 6.31 -1.69 9.54
N PRO A 60 7.56 -1.37 9.96
CA PRO A 60 8.70 -1.38 9.05
C PRO A 60 8.87 -2.71 8.30
N ASP A 61 8.81 -3.84 8.99
CA ASP A 61 8.94 -5.18 8.39
C ASP A 61 7.81 -5.48 7.39
N ALA A 62 6.56 -5.12 7.72
CA ALA A 62 5.44 -5.32 6.81
C ALA A 62 5.56 -4.44 5.57
N LEU A 63 6.00 -3.19 5.72
CA LEU A 63 6.19 -2.26 4.61
C LEU A 63 7.32 -2.73 3.69
N ASP A 64 8.43 -3.19 4.26
CA ASP A 64 9.54 -3.79 3.50
C ASP A 64 9.07 -4.99 2.67
N LYS A 65 8.34 -5.91 3.29
CA LYS A 65 7.78 -7.09 2.60
C LYS A 65 6.80 -6.71 1.50
N ALA A 66 5.95 -5.71 1.72
CA ALA A 66 5.01 -5.23 0.70
C ALA A 66 5.74 -4.61 -0.50
N LEU A 67 6.73 -3.76 -0.25
CA LEU A 67 7.57 -3.16 -1.30
C LEU A 67 8.37 -4.22 -2.06
N SER A 68 9.04 -5.13 -1.34
CA SER A 68 9.78 -6.24 -1.93
C SER A 68 8.90 -7.16 -2.80
N ALA A 69 7.64 -7.35 -2.43
CA ALA A 69 6.69 -8.13 -3.22
C ALA A 69 6.26 -7.43 -4.51
N LEU A 70 6.20 -6.08 -4.52
CA LEU A 70 5.77 -5.29 -5.66
C LEU A 70 6.92 -4.87 -6.58
N ARG A 71 8.16 -4.84 -6.11
CA ARG A 71 9.34 -4.47 -6.91
C ARG A 71 9.46 -5.30 -8.19
N PRO A 72 9.41 -6.65 -8.17
CA PRO A 72 9.47 -7.44 -9.40
C PRO A 72 8.30 -7.14 -10.35
N VAL A 73 7.14 -6.75 -9.82
CA VAL A 73 5.97 -6.39 -10.64
C VAL A 73 6.22 -5.07 -11.37
N SER A 74 6.77 -4.05 -10.69
CA SER A 74 7.11 -2.77 -11.33
C SER A 74 8.21 -2.94 -12.37
N ASP A 75 9.24 -3.74 -12.08
CA ASP A 75 10.34 -4.02 -13.00
C ASP A 75 9.83 -4.74 -14.25
N GLN A 76 8.96 -5.75 -14.10
CA GLN A 76 8.34 -6.45 -15.23
C GLN A 76 7.47 -5.53 -16.09
N ARG A 77 6.82 -4.54 -15.50
CA ARG A 77 6.02 -3.52 -16.20
C ARG A 77 6.90 -2.44 -16.85
N GLY A 78 8.19 -2.37 -16.51
CA GLY A 78 9.12 -1.31 -16.93
C GLY A 78 8.75 0.05 -16.36
N GLY A 79 8.14 0.09 -15.18
CA GLY A 79 7.69 1.27 -14.47
C GLY A 79 8.41 1.50 -13.14
N LYS A 80 7.96 2.50 -12.39
CA LYS A 80 8.43 2.85 -11.06
C LYS A 80 7.51 2.26 -9.99
N LEU A 81 8.06 2.07 -8.79
CA LEU A 81 7.30 1.72 -7.60
C LEU A 81 7.13 2.96 -6.71
N TRP A 82 5.88 3.35 -6.49
CA TRP A 82 5.48 4.43 -5.58
C TRP A 82 5.00 3.85 -4.25
N CYS A 83 5.27 4.55 -3.15
CA CYS A 83 4.79 4.22 -1.81
C CYS A 83 4.07 5.39 -1.18
N ILE A 84 2.78 5.23 -0.88
CA ILE A 84 1.96 6.20 -0.14
C ILE A 84 1.69 5.60 1.23
N PHE A 85 2.12 6.26 2.30
CA PHE A 85 1.89 5.74 3.65
C PHE A 85 1.89 6.85 4.70
N GLY A 86 1.33 6.52 5.85
CA GLY A 86 1.41 7.30 7.08
C GLY A 86 1.56 6.41 8.29
N CYS A 87 1.63 7.00 9.46
CA CYS A 87 1.65 6.28 10.73
C CYS A 87 0.49 6.72 11.62
N GLY A 88 -0.05 5.79 12.39
CA GLY A 88 -1.08 6.07 13.39
C GLY A 88 -0.52 6.80 14.60
N GLY A 89 -1.34 7.71 15.15
CA GLY A 89 -1.13 8.29 16.48
C GLY A 89 -1.52 7.32 17.60
N ASP A 90 -1.12 7.63 18.83
CA ASP A 90 -1.34 6.81 20.04
C ASP A 90 -0.80 5.38 19.86
N ARG A 91 0.33 5.26 19.18
CA ARG A 91 1.04 4.04 18.85
C ARG A 91 2.53 4.25 19.02
N ASP A 92 3.32 3.17 18.83
CA ASP A 92 4.77 3.23 18.89
C ASP A 92 5.35 4.29 17.92
N ALA A 93 5.86 5.39 18.48
CA ALA A 93 6.48 6.45 17.71
C ALA A 93 7.87 6.05 17.16
N GLY A 94 8.54 5.10 17.82
CA GLY A 94 9.87 4.63 17.40
C GLY A 94 9.90 3.99 16.01
N LYS A 95 8.78 3.44 15.55
CA LYS A 95 8.68 2.87 14.21
C LYS A 95 8.60 3.92 13.09
N ARG A 96 8.22 5.18 13.39
CA ARG A 96 7.95 6.22 12.40
C ARG A 96 9.15 6.52 11.52
N PRO A 97 10.34 6.85 12.08
CA PRO A 97 11.53 7.06 11.25
C PRO A 97 11.97 5.78 10.52
N LEU A 98 11.81 4.61 11.12
CA LEU A 98 12.15 3.34 10.48
C LEU A 98 11.29 3.10 9.23
N MET A 99 10.00 3.42 9.28
CA MET A 99 9.10 3.34 8.11
C MET A 99 9.50 4.33 7.02
N GLY A 100 9.93 5.56 7.38
CA GLY A 100 10.48 6.53 6.44
C GLY A 100 11.69 6.00 5.69
N ALA A 101 12.65 5.40 6.43
CA ALA A 101 13.85 4.80 5.85
C ALA A 101 13.51 3.63 4.91
N VAL A 102 12.66 2.70 5.34
CA VAL A 102 12.23 1.54 4.55
C VAL A 102 11.52 1.97 3.27
N ALA A 103 10.61 2.93 3.34
CA ALA A 103 9.92 3.44 2.15
C ALA A 103 10.91 4.00 1.12
N CYS A 104 11.91 4.77 1.55
CA CYS A 104 12.93 5.33 0.67
C CYS A 104 13.89 4.29 0.09
N GLN A 105 14.10 3.17 0.77
CA GLN A 105 14.93 2.07 0.27
C GLN A 105 14.20 1.22 -0.77
N GLY A 106 12.89 1.02 -0.58
CA GLY A 106 12.10 0.10 -1.38
C GLY A 106 11.36 0.74 -2.56
N ALA A 107 11.10 2.05 -2.54
CA ALA A 107 10.31 2.75 -3.56
C ALA A 107 11.11 3.82 -4.32
N ASP A 108 10.72 4.09 -5.57
CA ASP A 108 11.32 5.14 -6.42
C ASP A 108 10.71 6.52 -6.14
N GLY A 109 9.47 6.54 -5.65
CA GLY A 109 8.75 7.74 -5.20
C GLY A 109 8.01 7.47 -3.91
N VAL A 110 8.07 8.40 -2.97
CA VAL A 110 7.42 8.26 -1.65
C VAL A 110 6.51 9.44 -1.40
N VAL A 111 5.31 9.18 -0.93
CA VAL A 111 4.37 10.20 -0.43
C VAL A 111 4.06 9.90 1.03
N VAL A 112 4.52 10.77 1.92
CA VAL A 112 4.21 10.68 3.35
C VAL A 112 2.92 11.47 3.61
N THR A 113 1.95 10.80 4.22
CA THR A 113 0.62 11.38 4.48
C THR A 113 0.11 11.03 5.88
N SER A 114 -1.09 11.49 6.25
CA SER A 114 -1.71 11.06 7.50
C SER A 114 -2.34 9.66 7.36
N ASP A 115 -2.38 8.94 8.47
CA ASP A 115 -3.14 7.70 8.64
C ASP A 115 -4.33 7.97 9.58
N ASN A 116 -4.34 7.45 10.79
CA ASN A 116 -5.23 7.79 11.89
C ASN A 116 -4.44 8.58 12.96
N PRO A 117 -4.37 9.91 12.91
CA PRO A 117 -3.64 10.68 13.91
C PRO A 117 -4.16 10.51 15.34
N ARG A 118 -5.44 10.15 15.48
CA ARG A 118 -6.13 10.01 16.78
C ARG A 118 -6.02 11.28 17.63
N SER A 119 -5.36 11.21 18.81
CA SER A 119 -5.16 12.35 19.69
C SER A 119 -3.92 13.19 19.33
N GLU A 120 -3.01 12.65 18.50
CA GLU A 120 -1.77 13.34 18.13
C GLU A 120 -1.98 14.29 16.95
N ASP A 121 -1.10 15.30 16.83
CA ASP A 121 -1.03 16.17 15.66
C ASP A 121 -0.44 15.41 14.45
N ALA A 122 -1.16 15.44 13.33
CA ALA A 122 -0.75 14.74 12.12
C ALA A 122 0.58 15.25 11.56
N GLY A 123 0.84 16.55 11.68
CA GLY A 123 2.10 17.16 11.22
C GLY A 123 3.29 16.68 12.05
N VAL A 124 3.12 16.51 13.37
CA VAL A 124 4.16 15.95 14.24
C VAL A 124 4.49 14.53 13.85
N ILE A 125 3.47 13.69 13.58
CA ILE A 125 3.68 12.32 13.11
C ILE A 125 4.46 12.29 11.79
N ILE A 126 4.08 13.13 10.83
CA ILE A 126 4.76 13.26 9.54
C ILE A 126 6.22 13.68 9.73
N GLN A 127 6.49 14.68 10.58
CA GLN A 127 7.86 15.11 10.86
C GLN A 127 8.72 13.98 11.46
N GLN A 128 8.16 13.15 12.32
CA GLN A 128 8.87 11.98 12.87
C GLN A 128 9.16 10.91 11.82
N ILE A 129 8.27 10.71 10.84
CA ILE A 129 8.54 9.84 9.70
C ILE A 129 9.72 10.40 8.88
N LEU A 130 9.72 11.71 8.63
CA LEU A 130 10.75 12.38 7.82
C LEU A 130 12.15 12.34 8.46
N GLN A 131 12.25 12.19 9.78
CA GLN A 131 13.54 11.99 10.46
C GLN A 131 14.30 10.74 9.99
N GLY A 132 13.59 9.74 9.44
CA GLY A 132 14.18 8.53 8.89
C GLY A 132 14.50 8.62 7.40
N VAL A 133 14.13 9.69 6.72
CA VAL A 133 14.38 9.88 5.29
C VAL A 133 15.85 10.24 5.05
N PRO A 134 16.61 9.44 4.29
CA PRO A 134 17.99 9.78 3.95
C PRO A 134 18.07 11.10 3.15
N HIS A 135 19.05 11.93 3.40
CA HIS A 135 19.27 13.18 2.65
C HIS A 135 19.36 12.96 1.13
N THR A 136 19.94 11.84 0.71
CA THR A 136 20.05 11.44 -0.69
C THR A 136 18.72 11.15 -1.35
N SER A 137 17.70 10.80 -0.58
CA SER A 137 16.34 10.46 -1.05
C SER A 137 15.35 11.62 -0.90
N ALA A 138 15.78 12.76 -0.35
CA ALA A 138 14.86 13.89 -0.06
C ALA A 138 14.12 14.40 -1.30
N GLY A 139 14.74 14.33 -2.49
CA GLY A 139 14.12 14.74 -3.75
C GLY A 139 13.02 13.78 -4.27
N SER A 140 12.96 12.54 -3.78
CA SER A 140 11.95 11.55 -4.15
C SER A 140 10.81 11.46 -3.13
N VAL A 141 10.87 12.21 -2.03
CA VAL A 141 9.86 12.22 -0.97
C VAL A 141 9.01 13.47 -1.05
N ARG A 142 7.70 13.28 -1.03
CA ARG A 142 6.71 14.34 -0.95
C ARG A 142 5.90 14.22 0.33
N VAL A 143 5.38 15.32 0.80
CA VAL A 143 4.49 15.37 1.96
C VAL A 143 3.17 15.96 1.52
N GLU A 144 2.11 15.22 1.81
CA GLU A 144 0.73 15.68 1.64
C GLU A 144 -0.09 15.17 2.82
N GLY A 145 -0.53 16.07 3.68
CA GLY A 145 -1.23 15.73 4.92
C GLY A 145 -2.63 15.16 4.69
N ASP A 146 -3.31 15.60 3.63
CA ASP A 146 -4.60 15.04 3.23
C ASP A 146 -4.39 13.74 2.45
N ARG A 147 -4.82 12.63 3.02
CA ARG A 147 -4.60 11.30 2.44
C ARG A 147 -5.34 11.11 1.10
N ALA A 148 -6.53 11.70 0.93
CA ALA A 148 -7.25 11.62 -0.34
C ALA A 148 -6.49 12.36 -1.44
N VAL A 149 -5.97 13.57 -1.13
CA VAL A 149 -5.15 14.37 -2.05
C VAL A 149 -3.83 13.65 -2.35
N ALA A 150 -3.20 13.02 -1.35
CA ALA A 150 -1.98 12.24 -1.52
C ALA A 150 -2.18 11.10 -2.52
N ILE A 151 -3.26 10.32 -2.36
CA ILE A 151 -3.60 9.21 -3.27
C ILE A 151 -3.91 9.74 -4.67
N ALA A 152 -4.77 10.75 -4.78
CA ALA A 152 -5.17 11.32 -6.07
C ALA A 152 -3.97 11.88 -6.83
N SER A 153 -3.09 12.63 -6.17
CA SER A 153 -1.91 13.24 -6.80
C SER A 153 -0.88 12.20 -7.23
N ALA A 154 -0.63 11.17 -6.44
CA ALA A 154 0.31 10.11 -6.79
C ALA A 154 -0.20 9.28 -7.98
N VAL A 155 -1.47 8.86 -7.95
CA VAL A 155 -2.09 8.13 -9.07
C VAL A 155 -2.10 8.96 -10.35
N ALA A 156 -2.40 10.26 -10.26
CA ALA A 156 -2.40 11.15 -11.43
C ALA A 156 -1.01 11.30 -12.07
N GLN A 157 0.06 11.28 -11.26
CA GLN A 157 1.44 11.45 -11.72
C GLN A 157 2.11 10.16 -12.18
N ALA A 158 1.65 9.01 -11.69
CA ALA A 158 2.22 7.71 -12.04
C ALA A 158 2.04 7.42 -13.54
N ASP A 159 3.05 6.85 -14.19
CA ASP A 159 2.94 6.31 -15.56
C ASP A 159 2.01 5.09 -15.58
N ALA A 160 1.46 4.75 -16.75
CA ALA A 160 0.61 3.56 -16.90
C ALA A 160 1.33 2.24 -16.54
N ARG A 161 2.67 2.23 -16.61
CA ARG A 161 3.50 1.07 -16.24
C ARG A 161 3.85 1.03 -14.76
N ASP A 162 3.65 2.13 -14.03
CA ASP A 162 4.00 2.23 -12.63
C ASP A 162 3.12 1.34 -11.73
N VAL A 163 3.66 1.08 -10.55
CA VAL A 163 2.96 0.43 -9.45
C VAL A 163 2.87 1.40 -8.27
N VAL A 164 1.70 1.56 -7.70
CA VAL A 164 1.45 2.46 -6.56
C VAL A 164 0.99 1.63 -5.37
N LEU A 165 1.81 1.54 -4.33
CA LEU A 165 1.43 0.94 -3.06
C LEU A 165 0.79 2.01 -2.17
N ILE A 166 -0.42 1.75 -1.68
CA ILE A 166 -1.08 2.51 -0.62
C ILE A 166 -1.06 1.64 0.64
N ALA A 167 -0.26 2.04 1.63
CA ALA A 167 0.01 1.24 2.82
C ALA A 167 -0.54 1.91 4.10
N GLY A 168 -0.86 1.07 5.07
CA GLY A 168 -1.25 1.44 6.43
C GLY A 168 -2.67 1.03 6.80
N LYS A 169 -3.67 1.52 6.11
CA LYS A 169 -5.09 1.33 6.44
C LYS A 169 -5.67 0.00 5.94
N GLY A 170 -5.21 -0.49 4.80
CA GLY A 170 -5.73 -1.72 4.22
C GLY A 170 -7.25 -1.67 4.02
N HIS A 171 -7.98 -2.46 4.81
CA HIS A 171 -9.45 -2.55 4.75
C HIS A 171 -10.18 -1.57 5.68
N GLU A 172 -9.47 -0.71 6.43
CA GLU A 172 -10.12 0.28 7.29
C GLU A 172 -11.00 1.23 6.45
N ASP A 173 -12.22 1.49 6.93
CA ASP A 173 -13.23 2.30 6.26
C ASP A 173 -13.43 3.68 6.91
N TYR A 174 -12.51 4.09 7.78
CA TYR A 174 -12.53 5.38 8.48
C TYR A 174 -11.14 6.00 8.61
N GLN A 175 -11.12 7.31 8.85
CA GLN A 175 -9.97 8.05 9.36
C GLN A 175 -10.35 8.74 10.67
N GLU A 176 -9.50 8.59 11.71
CA GLU A 176 -9.72 9.15 13.04
C GLU A 176 -8.74 10.29 13.31
N THR A 177 -9.29 11.49 13.58
CA THR A 177 -8.54 12.70 13.91
C THR A 177 -9.21 13.41 15.08
N ALA A 178 -8.48 13.72 16.13
CA ALA A 178 -8.96 14.40 17.35
C ALA A 178 -10.22 13.72 17.93
N GLY A 179 -10.24 12.38 17.98
CA GLY A 179 -11.36 11.60 18.48
C GLY A 179 -12.58 11.50 17.55
N VAL A 180 -12.54 12.15 16.38
CA VAL A 180 -13.63 12.12 15.41
C VAL A 180 -13.28 11.13 14.30
N ARG A 181 -14.14 10.14 14.08
CA ARG A 181 -14.06 9.21 12.94
C ARG A 181 -14.89 9.72 11.77
N ARG A 182 -14.27 9.78 10.62
CA ARG A 182 -14.90 10.11 9.34
C ARG A 182 -14.78 8.94 8.41
N ALA A 183 -15.79 8.67 7.58
CA ALA A 183 -15.73 7.64 6.55
C ALA A 183 -14.58 7.94 5.58
N PHE A 184 -13.71 6.95 5.37
CA PHE A 184 -12.57 7.04 4.47
C PHE A 184 -12.10 5.63 4.08
N SER A 185 -11.81 5.41 2.82
CA SER A 185 -11.31 4.12 2.34
C SER A 185 -10.25 4.35 1.27
N ASP A 186 -9.04 3.81 1.49
CA ASP A 186 -7.95 3.83 0.50
C ASP A 186 -8.41 3.28 -0.86
N LYS A 187 -9.20 2.20 -0.84
CA LYS A 187 -9.75 1.59 -2.05
C LYS A 187 -10.70 2.52 -2.81
N ALA A 188 -11.59 3.20 -2.09
CA ALA A 188 -12.53 4.13 -2.70
C ALA A 188 -11.80 5.35 -3.30
N GLU A 189 -10.79 5.90 -2.60
CA GLU A 189 -9.98 7.00 -3.10
C GLU A 189 -9.16 6.58 -4.34
N ALA A 190 -8.54 5.38 -4.29
CA ALA A 190 -7.80 4.84 -5.42
C ALA A 190 -8.69 4.65 -6.66
N HIS A 191 -9.90 4.11 -6.49
CA HIS A 191 -10.86 3.99 -7.59
C HIS A 191 -11.23 5.35 -8.17
N ARG A 192 -11.54 6.35 -7.33
CA ARG A 192 -11.84 7.72 -7.80
C ARG A 192 -10.67 8.32 -8.58
N ALA A 193 -9.45 8.16 -8.08
CA ALA A 193 -8.25 8.67 -8.74
C ALA A 193 -8.02 8.01 -10.11
N LEU A 194 -8.18 6.69 -10.21
CA LEU A 194 -8.07 5.95 -11.47
C LEU A 194 -9.16 6.35 -12.47
N GLN A 195 -10.41 6.55 -12.01
CA GLN A 195 -11.52 7.03 -12.86
C GLN A 195 -11.26 8.45 -13.39
N ALA A 196 -10.81 9.37 -12.53
CA ALA A 196 -10.48 10.73 -12.93
C ALA A 196 -9.38 10.77 -14.00
N ARG A 197 -8.37 9.88 -13.89
CA ARG A 197 -7.31 9.73 -14.88
C ARG A 197 -7.84 9.21 -16.22
N GLY A 198 -8.79 8.27 -16.23
CA GLY A 198 -9.41 7.71 -17.45
C GLY A 198 -10.35 8.67 -18.15
N ALA A 199 -10.88 9.67 -17.43
CA ALA A 199 -11.75 10.70 -18.01
C ALA A 199 -10.98 11.78 -18.80
N VAL A 200 -9.67 11.89 -18.63
CA VAL A 200 -8.79 12.78 -19.42
C VAL A 200 -8.31 12.01 -20.65
N THR A 201 -9.22 11.65 -21.55
CA THR A 201 -8.85 11.27 -22.92
C THR A 201 -8.55 12.55 -23.68
N TRP A 202 -7.28 12.76 -24.01
CA TRP A 202 -6.90 13.81 -24.96
C TRP A 202 -7.52 13.51 -26.34
N PRO A 203 -8.04 14.53 -27.02
CA PRO A 203 -8.55 14.39 -28.39
C PRO A 203 -7.45 13.98 -29.36
#